data_39ab2f96b5add9cebe6640dea6267982
#
_entry.id   39ab2f96b5add9cebe6640dea6267982
#
_cell.length_a   1.000
_cell.length_b   1.000
_cell.length_c   1.000
_cell.angle_alpha   90.00
_cell.angle_beta   90.00
_cell.angle_gamma   90.00
#
_symmetry.space_group_name_H-M   'P 1'
#
loop_
_entity.id
_entity.type
_entity.pdbx_description
1 polymer ?
#
loop_
_entity_poly.entity_id
_entity_poly.type
_entity_poly.pdbx_seq_one_letter_code
_entity_poly.pdbx_strand_id
1 'polypeptide(L)'
;MDIEELFRPFSPPETNLLERLRYWAAAMPDRTAYRFLEAGELDNPAELTYAQLDKKARAIAAYLVAQGYAGKRAIMLYDPGLDFLAAFLGCHYAAVTPIPAYPPRRNRNMNRINSISIDAEAAVALTTQTIIKRCEDFVKDSPGLQRIPWLATEAIDSQYADDWVKPNLKPDDLGLIQYTSGSTGNPKGVMITHQNLLANCRLITKSFRMEPVYGTCISWLPLYHDMGLVGGILNPLYCGIEDTLMSPVAFLTRPIRWLRAISKYRGWVSGGPNFAYAWCTMKITPEDCEGLDLSSWKLAFNGAEPVREDVMRQFAEKFEPYGFEYKRFYPCYGMAETTLIVTGGDHKKPPVVRPFDKNEIVQHAVVRVDKDDPHAKMLVGCGAVIDEEEVLIVHPETRRPLPDDKIGEIWINSPSCGAGYWKREQETNETFKARLNPDNGKIYVRSGDLGFMDRGELFVTGRLKDMIIVRGVNRYPQDIEGTVEQCHSLTRSGGAAAFAVSRWDREHLVIYCEIERSERGKIESDKHDVIEAIRASVNDEHDLPPDAIVLVRAYSIPKTSSGKVQRHACKKNFENNLDKHVIARWSAGKNLIKRTLLRLSLLQSL
;
A
#
# COMPACT_ATOMS: atom_id res chain seq x y z
N MET A 1 -21.49 -22.29 12.24
CA MET A 1 -22.05 -21.06 12.80
C MET A 1 -22.12 -20.05 11.67
N ASP A 2 -23.26 -19.45 11.45
CA ASP A 2 -23.45 -18.47 10.37
C ASP A 2 -22.66 -17.19 10.73
N ILE A 3 -22.04 -16.54 9.73
CA ILE A 3 -21.32 -15.28 9.92
C ILE A 3 -22.22 -14.24 10.60
N GLU A 4 -23.52 -14.23 10.28
CA GLU A 4 -24.51 -13.37 10.95
C GLU A 4 -24.72 -13.69 12.43
N GLU A 5 -24.58 -14.95 12.85
CA GLU A 5 -24.69 -15.33 14.27
C GLU A 5 -23.55 -14.83 15.13
N LEU A 6 -22.35 -14.73 14.59
CA LEU A 6 -21.17 -14.24 15.30
C LEU A 6 -21.17 -12.74 15.53
N PHE A 7 -21.95 -12.00 14.74
CA PHE A 7 -22.15 -10.56 14.93
C PHE A 7 -23.41 -10.22 15.72
N ARG A 8 -24.24 -11.22 16.10
CA ARG A 8 -25.45 -11.06 16.94
C ARG A 8 -25.23 -10.46 18.34
N PRO A 9 -24.04 -10.55 19.00
CA PRO A 9 -23.89 -9.95 20.32
C PRO A 9 -23.99 -8.42 20.35
N PHE A 10 -23.95 -7.77 19.19
CA PHE A 10 -24.00 -6.32 19.10
C PHE A 10 -25.42 -5.85 18.71
N SER A 11 -26.27 -5.72 19.73
CA SER A 11 -27.55 -5.04 19.61
C SER A 11 -27.65 -3.99 20.74
N PRO A 12 -27.55 -2.68 20.44
CA PRO A 12 -27.45 -2.06 19.12
C PRO A 12 -26.12 -2.35 18.38
N PRO A 13 -26.04 -2.11 17.06
CA PRO A 13 -24.80 -2.28 16.28
C PRO A 13 -23.65 -1.48 16.90
N GLU A 14 -22.45 -2.04 16.82
CA GLU A 14 -21.24 -1.34 17.25
C GLU A 14 -21.04 0.00 16.52
N THR A 15 -20.55 0.99 17.22
CA THR A 15 -20.27 2.33 16.68
C THR A 15 -18.78 2.60 16.45
N ASN A 16 -17.91 1.73 16.99
CA ASN A 16 -16.46 1.83 16.89
C ASN A 16 -15.76 0.50 17.23
N LEU A 17 -14.49 0.36 16.85
CA LEU A 17 -13.68 -0.85 17.07
C LEU A 17 -13.36 -1.12 18.55
N LEU A 18 -13.45 -0.09 19.41
CA LEU A 18 -13.25 -0.25 20.85
C LEU A 18 -14.25 -1.27 21.44
N GLU A 19 -15.49 -1.25 20.96
CA GLU A 19 -16.53 -2.19 21.42
C GLU A 19 -16.19 -3.63 21.08
N ARG A 20 -15.56 -3.87 19.92
CA ARG A 20 -15.04 -5.20 19.54
C ARG A 20 -13.94 -5.69 20.47
N LEU A 21 -12.93 -4.85 20.75
CA LEU A 21 -11.86 -5.25 21.67
C LEU A 21 -12.41 -5.56 23.06
N ARG A 22 -13.30 -4.71 23.58
CA ARG A 22 -13.95 -4.92 24.88
C ARG A 22 -14.73 -6.23 24.94
N TYR A 23 -15.46 -6.53 23.87
CA TYR A 23 -16.19 -7.78 23.75
C TYR A 23 -15.25 -9.00 23.81
N TRP A 24 -14.19 -9.01 22.97
CA TRP A 24 -13.26 -10.13 22.95
C TRP A 24 -12.47 -10.27 24.24
N ALA A 25 -12.08 -9.16 24.88
CA ALA A 25 -11.42 -9.17 26.19
C ALA A 25 -12.31 -9.78 27.29
N ALA A 26 -13.63 -9.66 27.19
CA ALA A 26 -14.56 -10.29 28.11
C ALA A 26 -14.88 -11.75 27.74
N ALA A 27 -15.07 -12.03 26.44
CA ALA A 27 -15.49 -13.35 25.96
C ALA A 27 -14.32 -14.36 25.87
N MET A 28 -13.12 -13.89 25.53
CA MET A 28 -11.93 -14.73 25.31
C MET A 28 -10.65 -14.06 25.91
N PRO A 29 -10.61 -13.79 27.23
CA PRO A 29 -9.56 -12.98 27.85
C PRO A 29 -8.15 -13.52 27.62
N ASP A 30 -7.98 -14.82 27.69
CA ASP A 30 -6.69 -15.50 27.64
C ASP A 30 -6.27 -15.90 26.22
N ARG A 31 -7.14 -15.69 25.21
CA ARG A 31 -6.78 -15.96 23.83
C ARG A 31 -5.75 -14.94 23.34
N THR A 32 -4.71 -15.42 22.66
CA THR A 32 -3.75 -14.56 21.95
C THR A 32 -4.49 -13.73 20.91
N ALA A 33 -4.43 -12.40 21.04
CA ALA A 33 -4.92 -11.47 20.04
C ALA A 33 -3.85 -11.22 18.98
N TYR A 34 -2.64 -10.89 19.45
CA TYR A 34 -1.51 -10.60 18.57
C TYR A 34 -0.23 -11.25 19.05
N ARG A 35 0.52 -11.71 18.08
CA ARG A 35 1.88 -12.25 18.25
C ARG A 35 2.83 -11.44 17.37
N PHE A 36 4.01 -11.12 17.88
CA PHE A 36 5.03 -10.42 17.10
C PHE A 36 6.31 -11.24 17.05
N LEU A 37 6.78 -11.50 15.83
CA LEU A 37 8.00 -12.25 15.54
C LEU A 37 9.19 -11.28 15.49
N GLU A 38 9.96 -11.21 16.56
CA GLU A 38 11.15 -10.36 16.65
C GLU A 38 12.15 -10.78 15.56
N ALA A 39 12.59 -9.81 14.74
CA ALA A 39 13.43 -10.07 13.57
C ALA A 39 12.88 -11.16 12.60
N GLY A 40 11.62 -11.58 12.76
CA GLY A 40 11.01 -12.67 11.99
C GLY A 40 11.39 -14.08 12.49
N GLU A 41 11.98 -14.17 13.69
CA GLU A 41 12.29 -15.47 14.33
C GLU A 41 11.00 -16.07 14.90
N LEU A 42 10.87 -17.39 14.71
CA LEU A 42 9.64 -18.12 15.05
C LEU A 42 9.56 -18.54 16.52
N ASP A 43 10.69 -18.58 17.20
CA ASP A 43 10.77 -19.05 18.57
C ASP A 43 10.62 -17.90 19.56
N ASN A 44 9.89 -18.14 20.64
CA ASN A 44 9.63 -17.18 21.72
C ASN A 44 9.07 -15.83 21.24
N PRO A 45 7.98 -15.79 20.48
CA PRO A 45 7.38 -14.54 20.06
C PRO A 45 6.86 -13.72 21.24
N ALA A 46 6.87 -12.41 21.12
CA ALA A 46 6.12 -11.56 22.03
C ALA A 46 4.62 -11.71 21.75
N GLU A 47 3.81 -11.85 22.79
CA GLU A 47 2.36 -12.06 22.65
C GLU A 47 1.57 -11.12 23.54
N LEU A 48 0.36 -10.77 23.10
CA LEU A 48 -0.66 -10.11 23.89
C LEU A 48 -1.98 -10.87 23.74
N THR A 49 -2.58 -11.23 24.87
CA THR A 49 -3.96 -11.72 24.90
C THR A 49 -4.94 -10.56 24.73
N TYR A 50 -6.21 -10.85 24.45
CA TYR A 50 -7.24 -9.81 24.36
C TYR A 50 -7.36 -9.01 25.66
N ALA A 51 -7.32 -9.69 26.84
CA ALA A 51 -7.36 -9.01 28.13
C ALA A 51 -6.14 -8.12 28.38
N GLN A 52 -4.94 -8.59 28.01
CA GLN A 52 -3.71 -7.81 28.16
C GLN A 52 -3.70 -6.59 27.24
N LEU A 53 -4.17 -6.75 26.01
CA LEU A 53 -4.27 -5.65 25.05
C LEU A 53 -5.27 -4.59 25.52
N ASP A 54 -6.45 -4.99 25.98
CA ASP A 54 -7.46 -4.10 26.55
C ASP A 54 -6.91 -3.35 27.77
N LYS A 55 -6.23 -4.04 28.69
CA LYS A 55 -5.65 -3.42 29.87
C LYS A 55 -4.59 -2.38 29.50
N LYS A 56 -3.68 -2.71 28.59
CA LYS A 56 -2.66 -1.75 28.11
C LYS A 56 -3.31 -0.55 27.41
N ALA A 57 -4.29 -0.77 26.54
CA ALA A 57 -5.01 0.31 25.86
C ALA A 57 -5.73 1.25 26.83
N ARG A 58 -6.39 0.70 27.88
CA ARG A 58 -7.04 1.50 28.93
C ARG A 58 -6.02 2.31 29.74
N ALA A 59 -4.88 1.72 30.11
CA ALA A 59 -3.84 2.43 30.84
C ALA A 59 -3.29 3.63 30.05
N ILE A 60 -2.98 3.41 28.77
CA ILE A 60 -2.53 4.49 27.87
C ILE A 60 -3.62 5.56 27.74
N ALA A 61 -4.88 5.14 27.59
CA ALA A 61 -5.99 6.08 27.42
C ALA A 61 -6.21 6.95 28.66
N ALA A 62 -6.25 6.36 29.86
CA ALA A 62 -6.41 7.10 31.12
C ALA A 62 -5.29 8.14 31.28
N TYR A 63 -4.06 7.75 30.99
CA TYR A 63 -2.93 8.66 31.02
C TYR A 63 -3.08 9.81 29.99
N LEU A 64 -3.45 9.51 28.74
CA LEU A 64 -3.65 10.53 27.70
C LEU A 64 -4.76 11.52 28.08
N VAL A 65 -5.86 11.04 28.65
CA VAL A 65 -6.95 11.88 29.14
C VAL A 65 -6.49 12.76 30.30
N ALA A 66 -5.77 12.21 31.27
CA ALA A 66 -5.20 12.96 32.40
C ALA A 66 -4.24 14.07 31.95
N GLN A 67 -3.50 13.85 30.85
CA GLN A 67 -2.64 14.87 30.22
C GLN A 67 -3.40 15.86 29.30
N GLY A 68 -4.71 15.74 29.19
CA GLY A 68 -5.55 16.67 28.41
C GLY A 68 -5.44 16.49 26.90
N TYR A 69 -5.17 15.28 26.42
CA TYR A 69 -5.07 14.97 24.97
C TYR A 69 -6.40 14.53 24.34
N ALA A 70 -7.47 14.29 25.12
CA ALA A 70 -8.78 13.97 24.56
C ALA A 70 -9.22 15.00 23.51
N GLY A 71 -9.75 14.53 22.37
CA GLY A 71 -10.13 15.37 21.22
C GLY A 71 -8.95 15.92 20.39
N LYS A 72 -7.70 15.60 20.76
CA LYS A 72 -6.50 16.03 20.02
C LYS A 72 -5.98 14.93 19.09
N ARG A 73 -4.93 15.21 18.35
CA ARG A 73 -4.30 14.32 17.39
C ARG A 73 -2.92 13.93 17.88
N ALA A 74 -2.58 12.64 17.76
CA ALA A 74 -1.31 12.08 18.18
C ALA A 74 -0.57 11.48 16.98
N ILE A 75 0.64 11.95 16.68
CA ILE A 75 1.49 11.28 15.69
C ILE A 75 2.12 10.04 16.32
N MET A 76 2.02 8.91 15.64
CA MET A 76 2.50 7.63 16.13
C MET A 76 3.80 7.25 15.41
N LEU A 77 4.89 7.15 16.18
CA LEU A 77 6.24 6.92 15.67
C LEU A 77 6.82 5.65 16.32
N TYR A 78 6.47 4.49 15.82
CA TYR A 78 6.88 3.19 16.37
C TYR A 78 7.66 2.36 15.36
N ASP A 79 8.65 1.63 15.84
CA ASP A 79 9.10 0.43 15.13
C ASP A 79 7.94 -0.59 15.14
N PRO A 80 7.85 -1.49 14.12
CA PRO A 80 6.82 -2.51 14.15
C PRO A 80 6.88 -3.34 15.43
N GLY A 81 5.72 -3.53 16.07
CA GLY A 81 5.65 -4.26 17.34
C GLY A 81 4.31 -4.07 18.07
N LEU A 82 4.15 -4.75 19.20
CA LEU A 82 2.91 -4.76 19.96
C LEU A 82 2.61 -3.43 20.66
N ASP A 83 3.63 -2.60 20.93
CA ASP A 83 3.44 -1.28 21.55
C ASP A 83 2.68 -0.32 20.63
N PHE A 84 2.89 -0.42 19.31
CA PHE A 84 2.10 0.33 18.34
C PHE A 84 0.60 0.01 18.47
N LEU A 85 0.26 -1.29 18.61
CA LEU A 85 -1.12 -1.76 18.71
C LEU A 85 -1.80 -1.22 19.97
N ALA A 86 -1.13 -1.37 21.11
CA ALA A 86 -1.64 -0.88 22.39
C ALA A 86 -1.85 0.64 22.37
N ALA A 87 -0.90 1.38 21.78
CA ALA A 87 -1.00 2.84 21.66
C ALA A 87 -2.08 3.29 20.68
N PHE A 88 -2.23 2.62 19.52
CA PHE A 88 -3.28 2.91 18.55
C PHE A 88 -4.67 2.75 19.17
N LEU A 89 -4.91 1.61 19.81
CA LEU A 89 -6.17 1.35 20.51
C LEU A 89 -6.33 2.26 21.73
N GLY A 90 -5.25 2.55 22.46
CA GLY A 90 -5.24 3.54 23.53
C GLY A 90 -5.68 4.94 23.10
N CYS A 91 -5.31 5.36 21.88
CA CYS A 91 -5.83 6.60 21.30
C CYS A 91 -7.36 6.56 21.15
N HIS A 92 -7.93 5.48 20.60
CA HIS A 92 -9.39 5.33 20.47
C HIS A 92 -10.06 5.33 21.86
N TYR A 93 -9.47 4.64 22.85
CA TYR A 93 -9.96 4.61 24.23
C TYR A 93 -9.90 5.97 24.92
N ALA A 94 -9.07 6.92 24.44
CA ALA A 94 -8.91 8.27 24.96
C ALA A 94 -9.65 9.34 24.14
N ALA A 95 -10.39 8.98 23.10
CA ALA A 95 -10.91 9.91 22.09
C ALA A 95 -9.81 10.79 21.47
N VAL A 96 -8.62 10.24 21.26
CA VAL A 96 -7.49 10.87 20.55
C VAL A 96 -7.43 10.33 19.14
N THR A 97 -7.26 11.19 18.12
CA THR A 97 -7.13 10.73 16.74
C THR A 97 -5.68 10.32 16.44
N PRO A 98 -5.39 9.03 16.20
CA PRO A 98 -4.06 8.56 15.86
C PRO A 98 -3.68 8.96 14.42
N ILE A 99 -2.40 9.25 14.22
CA ILE A 99 -1.78 9.55 12.93
C ILE A 99 -0.61 8.59 12.76
N PRO A 100 -0.82 7.39 12.21
CA PRO A 100 0.25 6.43 11.97
C PRO A 100 1.29 6.98 11.00
N ALA A 101 2.56 6.97 11.41
CA ALA A 101 3.68 7.38 10.58
C ALA A 101 4.86 6.42 10.76
N TYR A 102 5.75 6.38 9.77
CA TYR A 102 6.92 5.53 9.89
C TYR A 102 7.90 6.07 10.94
N PRO A 103 8.62 5.19 11.64
CA PRO A 103 9.56 5.62 12.68
C PRO A 103 10.75 6.37 12.07
N PRO A 104 11.30 7.35 12.80
CA PRO A 104 12.50 8.06 12.38
C PRO A 104 13.70 7.12 12.20
N ARG A 105 14.47 7.32 11.12
CA ARG A 105 15.70 6.54 10.83
C ARG A 105 16.89 7.48 10.66
N ARG A 106 18.06 7.10 11.19
CA ARG A 106 19.31 7.90 11.18
C ARG A 106 19.73 8.40 9.79
N ASN A 107 19.43 7.66 8.73
CA ASN A 107 19.89 7.96 7.36
C ASN A 107 18.77 8.49 6.44
N ARG A 108 17.60 8.87 6.97
CA ARG A 108 16.51 9.42 6.17
C ARG A 108 16.12 10.81 6.67
N ASN A 109 15.81 11.66 5.71
CA ASN A 109 15.33 13.00 5.96
C ASN A 109 14.03 12.97 6.77
N MET A 110 14.01 13.66 7.91
CA MET A 110 12.87 13.82 8.81
C MET A 110 11.77 14.74 8.24
N ASN A 111 12.03 15.41 7.11
CA ASN A 111 11.14 16.42 6.55
C ASN A 111 9.70 15.93 6.38
N ARG A 112 9.51 14.68 5.94
CA ARG A 112 8.15 14.16 5.75
C ARG A 112 7.41 13.97 7.08
N ILE A 113 8.05 13.42 8.10
CA ILE A 113 7.44 13.22 9.42
C ILE A 113 7.15 14.59 10.04
N ASN A 114 8.11 15.52 9.93
CA ASN A 114 7.95 16.90 10.37
C ASN A 114 6.77 17.59 9.66
N SER A 115 6.65 17.44 8.33
CA SER A 115 5.52 17.99 7.56
C SER A 115 4.19 17.39 7.98
N ILE A 116 4.13 16.07 8.24
CA ILE A 116 2.91 15.40 8.73
C ILE A 116 2.54 15.94 10.12
N SER A 117 3.50 16.09 11.02
CA SER A 117 3.25 16.62 12.37
C SER A 117 2.68 18.03 12.36
N ILE A 118 3.21 18.89 11.46
CA ILE A 118 2.73 20.27 11.29
C ILE A 118 1.34 20.28 10.65
N ASP A 119 1.17 19.58 9.52
CA ASP A 119 -0.08 19.59 8.75
C ASP A 119 -1.25 19.01 9.57
N ALA A 120 -0.99 17.92 10.31
CA ALA A 120 -1.97 17.31 11.19
C ALA A 120 -2.22 18.08 12.50
N GLU A 121 -1.40 19.09 12.81
CA GLU A 121 -1.42 19.78 14.12
C GLU A 121 -1.36 18.76 15.27
N ALA A 122 -0.40 17.85 15.20
CA ALA A 122 -0.21 16.85 16.25
C ALA A 122 0.08 17.54 17.59
N ALA A 123 -0.60 17.09 18.65
CA ALA A 123 -0.43 17.63 20.00
C ALA A 123 0.62 16.87 20.80
N VAL A 124 0.92 15.62 20.42
CA VAL A 124 1.84 14.72 21.09
C VAL A 124 2.40 13.72 20.08
N ALA A 125 3.65 13.28 20.27
CA ALA A 125 4.24 12.14 19.60
C ALA A 125 4.19 10.92 20.54
N LEU A 126 3.49 9.88 20.15
CA LEU A 126 3.47 8.59 20.86
C LEU A 126 4.54 7.69 20.27
N THR A 127 5.33 7.06 21.12
CA THR A 127 6.50 6.29 20.69
C THR A 127 6.99 5.37 21.81
N THR A 128 8.23 4.86 21.67
CA THR A 128 8.94 4.10 22.71
C THR A 128 10.17 4.86 23.21
N GLN A 129 10.64 4.54 24.43
CA GLN A 129 11.85 5.13 25.02
C GLN A 129 13.08 4.92 24.12
N THR A 130 13.14 3.77 23.46
CA THR A 130 14.21 3.44 22.51
C THR A 130 14.23 4.42 21.32
N ILE A 131 13.06 4.77 20.79
CA ILE A 131 12.96 5.72 19.68
C ILE A 131 13.26 7.14 20.15
N ILE A 132 12.79 7.55 21.35
CA ILE A 132 13.11 8.86 21.92
C ILE A 132 14.64 9.04 21.96
N LYS A 133 15.36 8.11 22.60
CA LYS A 133 16.84 8.15 22.66
C LYS A 133 17.50 8.17 21.29
N ARG A 134 16.97 7.40 20.34
CA ARG A 134 17.49 7.34 18.96
C ARG A 134 17.33 8.65 18.21
N CYS A 135 16.33 9.46 18.56
CA CYS A 135 15.91 10.64 17.79
C CYS A 135 16.33 11.98 18.42
N GLU A 136 16.88 12.00 19.63
CA GLU A 136 17.25 13.23 20.33
C GLU A 136 18.00 14.26 19.47
N ASP A 137 18.96 13.79 18.67
CA ASP A 137 19.77 14.68 17.82
C ASP A 137 19.01 15.17 16.56
N PHE A 138 18.09 14.35 16.04
CA PHE A 138 17.38 14.65 14.79
C PHE A 138 16.14 15.53 14.99
N VAL A 139 15.55 15.51 16.18
CA VAL A 139 14.37 16.32 16.52
C VAL A 139 14.73 17.80 16.56
N LYS A 140 15.98 18.14 16.91
CA LYS A 140 16.48 19.53 16.98
C LYS A 140 16.30 20.29 15.66
N ASP A 141 16.42 19.60 14.54
CA ASP A 141 16.27 20.16 13.18
C ASP A 141 14.86 20.01 12.59
N SER A 142 13.87 19.60 13.41
CA SER A 142 12.52 19.29 12.99
C SER A 142 11.48 20.11 13.78
N PRO A 143 11.17 21.37 13.40
CA PRO A 143 10.35 22.30 14.21
C PRO A 143 8.97 21.77 14.61
N GLY A 144 8.32 20.98 13.74
CA GLY A 144 7.01 20.39 14.02
C GLY A 144 7.05 19.28 15.06
N LEU A 145 8.18 18.56 15.15
CA LEU A 145 8.39 17.50 16.12
C LEU A 145 9.01 18.02 17.43
N GLN A 146 9.78 19.11 17.35
CA GLN A 146 10.36 19.76 18.52
C GLN A 146 9.32 20.45 19.41
N ARG A 147 8.21 20.94 18.81
CA ARG A 147 7.16 21.68 19.54
C ARG A 147 6.23 20.80 20.36
N ILE A 148 6.19 19.51 20.11
CA ILE A 148 5.27 18.57 20.75
C ILE A 148 6.01 17.69 21.74
N PRO A 149 5.40 17.33 22.89
CA PRO A 149 5.97 16.37 23.81
C PRO A 149 6.02 14.97 23.17
N TRP A 150 7.05 14.21 23.52
CA TRP A 150 7.23 12.82 23.12
C TRP A 150 6.95 11.90 24.32
N LEU A 151 6.03 10.97 24.14
CA LEU A 151 5.56 10.08 25.20
C LEU A 151 5.90 8.62 24.87
N ALA A 152 6.69 8.00 25.73
CA ALA A 152 6.99 6.57 25.70
C ALA A 152 5.82 5.79 26.31
N THR A 153 4.99 5.16 25.48
CA THR A 153 3.76 4.55 25.96
C THR A 153 3.97 3.21 26.67
N GLU A 154 5.06 2.52 26.39
CA GLU A 154 5.43 1.28 27.11
C GLU A 154 5.85 1.52 28.57
N ALA A 155 6.19 2.77 28.90
CA ALA A 155 6.57 3.15 30.28
C ALA A 155 5.37 3.56 31.15
N ILE A 156 4.16 3.63 30.56
CA ILE A 156 2.94 3.98 31.31
C ILE A 156 2.56 2.82 32.23
N ASP A 157 2.37 3.13 33.52
CA ASP A 157 1.99 2.13 34.51
C ASP A 157 0.62 1.53 34.20
N SER A 158 0.57 0.21 34.24
CA SER A 158 -0.68 -0.55 33.97
C SER A 158 -1.81 -0.27 34.99
N GLN A 159 -1.49 0.31 36.16
CA GLN A 159 -2.47 0.72 37.17
C GLN A 159 -3.43 1.81 36.65
N TYR A 160 -2.98 2.68 35.73
CA TYR A 160 -3.87 3.66 35.08
C TYR A 160 -5.08 3.02 34.39
N ALA A 161 -5.04 1.72 34.08
CA ALA A 161 -6.17 1.03 33.43
C ALA A 161 -7.47 1.05 34.27
N ASP A 162 -7.33 1.14 35.58
CA ASP A 162 -8.48 1.14 36.51
C ASP A 162 -9.13 2.53 36.61
N ASP A 163 -8.42 3.59 36.24
CA ASP A 163 -8.94 4.96 36.16
C ASP A 163 -9.63 5.28 34.82
N TRP A 164 -9.64 4.33 33.89
CA TRP A 164 -10.17 4.58 32.56
C TRP A 164 -11.70 4.72 32.56
N VAL A 165 -12.19 5.77 31.91
CA VAL A 165 -13.60 6.02 31.66
C VAL A 165 -13.89 5.88 30.16
N LYS A 166 -14.93 5.09 29.81
CA LYS A 166 -15.33 4.89 28.41
C LYS A 166 -15.70 6.23 27.77
N PRO A 167 -15.04 6.62 26.67
CA PRO A 167 -15.37 7.84 25.94
C PRO A 167 -16.71 7.69 25.20
N ASN A 168 -17.38 8.80 24.96
CA ASN A 168 -18.58 8.85 24.13
C ASN A 168 -18.19 9.11 22.67
N LEU A 169 -17.73 8.06 21.98
CA LEU A 169 -17.37 8.14 20.56
C LEU A 169 -18.61 8.04 19.68
N LYS A 170 -18.68 8.92 18.68
CA LYS A 170 -19.70 8.88 17.64
C LYS A 170 -19.19 8.18 16.38
N PRO A 171 -20.05 7.58 15.56
CA PRO A 171 -19.65 6.94 14.30
C PRO A 171 -18.86 7.88 13.36
N ASP A 172 -19.20 9.18 13.32
CA ASP A 172 -18.59 10.20 12.48
C ASP A 172 -17.33 10.83 13.08
N ASP A 173 -16.96 10.51 14.32
CA ASP A 173 -15.70 10.95 14.91
C ASP A 173 -14.53 10.32 14.15
N LEU A 174 -13.40 11.04 14.08
CA LEU A 174 -12.21 10.54 13.38
C LEU A 174 -11.59 9.36 14.12
N GLY A 175 -11.60 8.20 13.48
CA GLY A 175 -10.87 7.01 13.91
C GLY A 175 -9.37 7.12 13.65
N LEU A 176 -8.96 7.73 12.52
CA LEU A 176 -7.56 8.03 12.22
C LEU A 176 -7.44 9.06 11.09
N ILE A 177 -6.24 9.64 10.95
CA ILE A 177 -5.83 10.36 9.74
C ILE A 177 -4.71 9.57 9.07
N GLN A 178 -5.01 8.99 7.90
CA GLN A 178 -4.06 8.18 7.12
C GLN A 178 -3.32 9.06 6.10
N TYR A 179 -2.03 9.32 6.32
CA TYR A 179 -1.24 10.08 5.36
C TYR A 179 -0.78 9.25 4.17
N THR A 180 -1.22 9.63 2.98
CA THR A 180 -0.80 9.02 1.72
C THR A 180 0.43 9.70 1.15
N SER A 181 1.15 9.01 0.23
CA SER A 181 2.36 9.54 -0.39
C SER A 181 2.12 10.65 -1.42
N GLY A 182 0.86 10.92 -1.77
CA GLY A 182 0.45 11.93 -2.75
C GLY A 182 1.27 11.95 -4.04
N SER A 183 0.65 11.98 -5.20
CA SER A 183 1.35 12.12 -6.49
C SER A 183 2.13 13.44 -6.65
N THR A 184 1.83 14.42 -5.80
CA THR A 184 2.42 15.78 -5.82
C THR A 184 3.60 15.96 -4.86
N GLY A 185 3.99 14.91 -4.12
CA GLY A 185 5.11 14.95 -3.16
C GLY A 185 4.76 15.47 -1.77
N ASN A 186 3.68 16.23 -1.60
CA ASN A 186 3.19 16.65 -0.28
C ASN A 186 2.23 15.60 0.28
N PRO A 187 2.44 15.12 1.51
CA PRO A 187 1.54 14.14 2.12
C PRO A 187 0.16 14.75 2.34
N LYS A 188 -0.90 13.98 2.03
CA LYS A 188 -2.29 14.33 2.29
C LYS A 188 -2.86 13.38 3.33
N GLY A 189 -3.47 13.92 4.38
CA GLY A 189 -4.11 13.15 5.44
C GLY A 189 -5.55 12.81 5.08
N VAL A 190 -5.84 11.54 4.78
CA VAL A 190 -7.21 11.06 4.59
C VAL A 190 -7.88 10.94 5.95
N MET A 191 -9.02 11.59 6.12
CA MET A 191 -9.85 11.53 7.32
C MET A 191 -10.72 10.28 7.26
N ILE A 192 -10.47 9.33 8.15
CA ILE A 192 -11.21 8.07 8.26
C ILE A 192 -11.97 8.06 9.58
N THR A 193 -13.28 7.92 9.52
CA THR A 193 -14.15 7.89 10.71
C THR A 193 -14.23 6.48 11.31
N HIS A 194 -14.77 6.36 12.52
CA HIS A 194 -15.05 5.06 13.12
C HIS A 194 -16.02 4.23 12.28
N GLN A 195 -17.02 4.88 11.68
CA GLN A 195 -17.96 4.22 10.78
C GLN A 195 -17.27 3.67 9.53
N ASN A 196 -16.34 4.43 8.91
CA ASN A 196 -15.60 3.96 7.75
C ASN A 196 -14.76 2.72 8.08
N LEU A 197 -14.09 2.72 9.25
CA LEU A 197 -13.31 1.56 9.71
C LEU A 197 -14.18 0.31 9.88
N LEU A 198 -15.32 0.44 10.56
CA LEU A 198 -16.24 -0.66 10.76
C LEU A 198 -16.84 -1.18 9.44
N ALA A 199 -17.25 -0.26 8.54
CA ALA A 199 -17.78 -0.62 7.23
C ALA A 199 -16.74 -1.43 6.43
N ASN A 200 -15.51 -0.96 6.38
CA ASN A 200 -14.46 -1.66 5.62
C ASN A 200 -14.05 -2.99 6.27
N CYS A 201 -13.93 -3.07 7.59
CA CYS A 201 -13.71 -4.35 8.28
C CYS A 201 -14.81 -5.35 7.98
N ARG A 202 -16.07 -4.91 7.94
CA ARG A 202 -17.22 -5.75 7.55
C ARG A 202 -17.09 -6.24 6.11
N LEU A 203 -16.75 -5.36 5.18
CA LEU A 203 -16.53 -5.70 3.77
C LEU A 203 -15.41 -6.74 3.60
N ILE A 204 -14.26 -6.54 4.25
CA ILE A 204 -13.15 -7.50 4.22
C ILE A 204 -13.61 -8.85 4.76
N THR A 205 -14.28 -8.86 5.91
CA THR A 205 -14.75 -10.10 6.55
C THR A 205 -15.67 -10.89 5.64
N LYS A 206 -16.65 -10.23 5.01
CA LYS A 206 -17.60 -10.86 4.08
C LYS A 206 -16.88 -11.32 2.81
N SER A 207 -16.06 -10.47 2.21
CA SER A 207 -15.35 -10.74 0.96
C SER A 207 -14.37 -11.89 1.10
N PHE A 208 -13.61 -11.91 2.19
CA PHE A 208 -12.68 -13.00 2.51
C PHE A 208 -13.39 -14.25 3.03
N ARG A 209 -14.68 -14.14 3.36
CA ARG A 209 -15.46 -15.19 4.06
C ARG A 209 -14.71 -15.72 5.28
N MET A 210 -14.14 -14.78 6.05
CA MET A 210 -13.45 -15.11 7.28
C MET A 210 -14.46 -15.62 8.29
N GLU A 211 -14.26 -16.85 8.75
CA GLU A 211 -15.02 -17.36 9.88
C GLU A 211 -14.39 -16.79 11.15
N PRO A 212 -15.12 -15.95 11.90
CA PRO A 212 -14.63 -15.41 13.15
C PRO A 212 -14.21 -16.55 14.10
N VAL A 213 -13.14 -16.28 14.87
CA VAL A 213 -12.57 -17.20 15.87
C VAL A 213 -11.79 -18.40 15.30
N TYR A 214 -11.92 -18.76 14.02
CA TYR A 214 -11.27 -19.97 13.44
C TYR A 214 -10.14 -19.68 12.45
N GLY A 215 -9.87 -18.44 12.15
CA GLY A 215 -8.77 -18.09 11.25
C GLY A 215 -7.51 -17.64 11.98
N THR A 216 -6.39 -17.66 11.29
CA THR A 216 -5.13 -17.03 11.72
C THR A 216 -4.65 -16.13 10.60
N CYS A 217 -4.34 -14.88 10.94
CA CYS A 217 -3.73 -13.93 10.03
C CYS A 217 -2.22 -13.93 10.22
N ILE A 218 -1.48 -13.79 9.11
CA ILE A 218 -0.03 -13.56 9.15
C ILE A 218 0.26 -12.30 8.36
N SER A 219 0.88 -11.29 8.99
CA SER A 219 1.17 -10.03 8.31
C SER A 219 2.60 -9.56 8.54
N TRP A 220 3.25 -9.15 7.47
CA TRP A 220 4.56 -8.48 7.45
C TRP A 220 4.43 -7.03 6.96
N LEU A 221 3.22 -6.57 6.69
CA LEU A 221 2.96 -5.27 6.10
C LEU A 221 3.24 -4.12 7.08
N PRO A 222 3.63 -2.94 6.58
CA PRO A 222 3.88 -1.78 7.43
C PRO A 222 2.63 -1.35 8.19
N LEU A 223 2.72 -1.19 9.51
CA LEU A 223 1.61 -0.84 10.40
C LEU A 223 1.10 0.60 10.21
N TYR A 224 1.86 1.45 9.54
CA TYR A 224 1.48 2.84 9.21
C TYR A 224 0.89 2.97 7.80
N HIS A 225 0.62 1.86 7.12
CA HIS A 225 -0.02 1.80 5.79
C HIS A 225 -1.40 1.17 5.93
N ASP A 226 -2.38 1.63 5.15
CA ASP A 226 -3.77 1.16 5.18
C ASP A 226 -3.88 -0.38 5.13
N MET A 227 -3.19 -1.03 4.19
CA MET A 227 -3.24 -2.50 4.05
C MET A 227 -2.67 -3.23 5.28
N GLY A 228 -1.59 -2.72 5.89
CA GLY A 228 -1.03 -3.30 7.12
C GLY A 228 -1.86 -2.97 8.35
N LEU A 229 -2.42 -1.76 8.43
CA LEU A 229 -3.22 -1.33 9.58
C LEU A 229 -4.65 -1.89 9.52
N VAL A 230 -5.39 -1.60 8.46
CA VAL A 230 -6.80 -2.01 8.37
C VAL A 230 -6.93 -3.51 8.09
N GLY A 231 -6.23 -4.01 7.06
CA GLY A 231 -6.29 -5.41 6.67
C GLY A 231 -5.52 -6.35 7.58
N GLY A 232 -4.32 -5.93 8.02
CA GLY A 232 -3.41 -6.76 8.82
C GLY A 232 -3.58 -6.61 10.34
N ILE A 233 -4.32 -5.63 10.86
CA ILE A 233 -4.53 -5.45 12.31
C ILE A 233 -6.01 -5.32 12.63
N LEU A 234 -6.69 -4.29 12.09
CA LEU A 234 -8.02 -3.95 12.57
C LEU A 234 -9.08 -4.98 12.14
N ASN A 235 -8.93 -5.58 10.97
CA ASN A 235 -9.82 -6.65 10.53
C ASN A 235 -9.65 -7.94 11.35
N PRO A 236 -8.43 -8.47 11.66
CA PRO A 236 -8.26 -9.55 12.61
C PRO A 236 -8.89 -9.27 13.98
N LEU A 237 -8.71 -8.06 14.52
CA LEU A 237 -9.36 -7.63 15.76
C LEU A 237 -10.90 -7.66 15.63
N TYR A 238 -11.42 -7.13 14.52
CA TYR A 238 -12.85 -7.13 14.25
C TYR A 238 -13.43 -8.56 14.25
N CYS A 239 -12.71 -9.52 13.67
CA CYS A 239 -13.11 -10.93 13.61
C CYS A 239 -12.82 -11.73 14.89
N GLY A 240 -12.02 -11.25 15.83
CA GLY A 240 -11.60 -12.00 17.01
C GLY A 240 -10.64 -13.16 16.71
N ILE A 241 -9.87 -13.08 15.64
CA ILE A 241 -8.89 -14.10 15.26
C ILE A 241 -7.49 -13.74 15.74
N GLU A 242 -6.62 -14.74 15.82
CA GLU A 242 -5.21 -14.53 16.13
C GLU A 242 -4.49 -13.91 14.93
N ASP A 243 -3.62 -12.94 15.19
CA ASP A 243 -2.76 -12.35 14.17
C ASP A 243 -1.28 -12.45 14.56
N THR A 244 -0.47 -12.90 13.61
CA THR A 244 0.98 -13.01 13.77
C THR A 244 1.69 -12.02 12.87
N LEU A 245 2.40 -11.10 13.48
CA LEU A 245 3.03 -9.96 12.85
C LEU A 245 4.55 -10.12 12.79
N MET A 246 5.17 -9.61 11.76
CA MET A 246 6.61 -9.39 11.68
C MET A 246 6.92 -8.06 11.01
N SER A 247 8.15 -7.55 11.18
CA SER A 247 8.52 -6.31 10.51
C SER A 247 8.70 -6.50 9.00
N PRO A 248 8.38 -5.48 8.17
CA PRO A 248 8.69 -5.50 6.74
C PRO A 248 10.18 -5.78 6.45
N VAL A 249 11.07 -5.33 7.32
CA VAL A 249 12.52 -5.56 7.18
C VAL A 249 12.85 -7.04 7.34
N ALA A 250 12.21 -7.75 8.27
CA ALA A 250 12.41 -9.18 8.46
C ALA A 250 12.05 -9.97 7.20
N PHE A 251 10.91 -9.65 6.58
CA PHE A 251 10.49 -10.22 5.29
C PHE A 251 11.46 -9.87 4.16
N LEU A 252 11.77 -8.59 3.97
CA LEU A 252 12.62 -8.15 2.86
C LEU A 252 14.05 -8.70 2.93
N THR A 253 14.57 -8.89 4.14
CA THR A 253 15.90 -9.45 4.36
C THR A 253 15.95 -10.95 4.07
N ARG A 254 14.92 -11.69 4.48
CA ARG A 254 14.83 -13.14 4.32
C ARG A 254 13.38 -13.58 4.12
N PRO A 255 12.88 -13.58 2.86
CA PRO A 255 11.45 -13.76 2.57
C PRO A 255 10.88 -15.11 3.01
N ILE A 256 11.69 -16.15 3.16
CA ILE A 256 11.25 -17.44 3.69
C ILE A 256 10.65 -17.34 5.11
N ARG A 257 11.01 -16.32 5.89
CA ARG A 257 10.44 -16.08 7.23
C ARG A 257 8.91 -15.93 7.19
N TRP A 258 8.41 -15.26 6.17
CA TRP A 258 6.96 -15.11 5.94
C TRP A 258 6.30 -16.47 5.71
N LEU A 259 6.83 -17.28 4.80
CA LEU A 259 6.25 -18.59 4.48
C LEU A 259 6.36 -19.58 5.65
N ARG A 260 7.48 -19.53 6.37
CA ARG A 260 7.65 -20.34 7.60
C ARG A 260 6.70 -19.92 8.72
N ALA A 261 6.38 -18.62 8.86
CA ALA A 261 5.37 -18.16 9.80
C ALA A 261 3.98 -18.68 9.43
N ILE A 262 3.61 -18.65 8.14
CA ILE A 262 2.37 -19.24 7.63
C ILE A 262 2.31 -20.75 7.96
N SER A 263 3.40 -21.47 7.71
CA SER A 263 3.52 -22.91 8.00
C SER A 263 3.35 -23.22 9.48
N LYS A 264 4.15 -22.54 10.35
CA LYS A 264 4.16 -22.79 11.81
C LYS A 264 2.86 -22.45 12.49
N TYR A 265 2.30 -21.28 12.19
CA TYR A 265 1.09 -20.77 12.85
C TYR A 265 -0.20 -21.07 12.08
N ARG A 266 -0.11 -21.94 11.06
CA ARG A 266 -1.26 -22.37 10.25
C ARG A 266 -2.04 -21.18 9.69
N GLY A 267 -1.31 -20.19 9.14
CA GLY A 267 -1.89 -18.98 8.58
C GLY A 267 -2.96 -19.29 7.53
N TRP A 268 -4.18 -18.81 7.77
CA TRP A 268 -5.30 -18.97 6.85
C TRP A 268 -5.35 -17.84 5.82
N VAL A 269 -5.13 -16.60 6.27
CA VAL A 269 -5.07 -15.39 5.43
C VAL A 269 -3.72 -14.72 5.57
N SER A 270 -3.13 -14.37 4.46
CA SER A 270 -1.92 -13.55 4.36
C SER A 270 -1.78 -13.01 2.96
N GLY A 271 -0.92 -12.05 2.74
CA GLY A 271 -0.67 -11.53 1.40
C GLY A 271 0.18 -10.27 1.38
N GLY A 272 0.14 -9.60 0.26
CA GLY A 272 0.88 -8.37 0.05
C GLY A 272 0.83 -7.90 -1.41
N PRO A 273 1.60 -6.85 -1.75
CA PRO A 273 1.73 -6.42 -3.13
C PRO A 273 2.40 -7.47 -4.01
N ASN A 274 2.19 -7.36 -5.31
CA ASN A 274 2.70 -8.27 -6.32
C ASN A 274 4.22 -8.54 -6.21
N PHE A 275 5.00 -7.50 -5.86
CA PHE A 275 6.46 -7.63 -5.68
C PHE A 275 6.84 -8.64 -4.57
N ALA A 276 5.99 -8.84 -3.57
CA ALA A 276 6.30 -9.76 -2.47
C ALA A 276 6.35 -11.22 -2.95
N TYR A 277 5.43 -11.58 -3.81
CA TYR A 277 5.39 -12.90 -4.43
C TYR A 277 6.58 -13.09 -5.37
N ALA A 278 6.88 -12.09 -6.22
CA ALA A 278 8.08 -12.11 -7.07
C ALA A 278 9.37 -12.24 -6.23
N TRP A 279 9.45 -11.53 -5.10
CA TRP A 279 10.61 -11.58 -4.20
C TRP A 279 10.81 -12.97 -3.58
N CYS A 280 9.74 -13.63 -3.15
CA CYS A 280 9.78 -15.00 -2.67
C CYS A 280 10.25 -15.96 -3.77
N THR A 281 9.68 -15.85 -4.97
CA THR A 281 10.05 -16.69 -6.12
C THR A 281 11.53 -16.57 -6.44
N MET A 282 12.06 -15.36 -6.41
CA MET A 282 13.47 -15.07 -6.77
C MET A 282 14.47 -15.46 -5.68
N LYS A 283 14.14 -15.27 -4.40
CA LYS A 283 15.12 -15.34 -3.30
C LYS A 283 15.10 -16.62 -2.48
N ILE A 284 13.99 -17.35 -2.46
CA ILE A 284 13.87 -18.56 -1.66
C ILE A 284 14.45 -19.74 -2.45
N THR A 285 15.34 -20.51 -1.83
CA THR A 285 15.91 -21.72 -2.45
C THR A 285 15.13 -22.97 -2.04
N PRO A 286 15.29 -24.12 -2.73
CA PRO A 286 14.68 -25.38 -2.30
C PRO A 286 15.07 -25.80 -0.88
N GLU A 287 16.33 -25.54 -0.48
CA GLU A 287 16.84 -25.85 0.86
C GLU A 287 16.15 -25.02 1.94
N ASP A 288 15.79 -23.76 1.63
CA ASP A 288 15.01 -22.91 2.53
C ASP A 288 13.62 -23.49 2.80
N CYS A 289 13.09 -24.32 1.91
CA CYS A 289 11.73 -24.87 1.97
C CYS A 289 11.63 -26.21 2.75
N GLU A 290 12.71 -26.70 3.33
CA GLU A 290 12.67 -27.92 4.13
C GLU A 290 11.65 -27.79 5.28
N GLY A 291 10.71 -28.75 5.38
CA GLY A 291 9.65 -28.77 6.36
C GLY A 291 8.53 -27.73 6.18
N LEU A 292 8.50 -27.02 5.04
CA LEU A 292 7.47 -26.02 4.74
C LEU A 292 6.12 -26.68 4.39
N ASP A 293 5.04 -26.24 5.02
CA ASP A 293 3.66 -26.63 4.70
C ASP A 293 2.76 -25.38 4.58
N LEU A 294 2.37 -25.04 3.35
CA LEU A 294 1.51 -23.92 3.03
C LEU A 294 0.03 -24.32 2.83
N SER A 295 -0.33 -25.56 3.12
CA SER A 295 -1.68 -26.09 2.89
C SER A 295 -2.77 -25.37 3.68
N SER A 296 -2.41 -24.71 4.79
CA SER A 296 -3.32 -23.88 5.60
C SER A 296 -3.66 -22.53 4.94
N TRP A 297 -2.81 -22.03 4.04
CA TRP A 297 -2.99 -20.73 3.41
C TRP A 297 -4.13 -20.77 2.37
N LYS A 298 -5.31 -20.28 2.76
CA LYS A 298 -6.53 -20.35 1.95
C LYS A 298 -6.80 -19.08 1.16
N LEU A 299 -6.26 -17.94 1.63
CA LEU A 299 -6.47 -16.64 0.99
C LEU A 299 -5.13 -15.87 0.94
N ALA A 300 -4.59 -15.75 -0.28
CA ALA A 300 -3.37 -15.02 -0.59
C ALA A 300 -3.75 -13.71 -1.31
N PHE A 301 -4.08 -12.64 -0.54
CA PHE A 301 -4.47 -11.38 -1.16
C PHE A 301 -3.29 -10.75 -1.91
N ASN A 302 -3.59 -10.18 -3.10
CA ASN A 302 -2.63 -9.49 -3.95
C ASN A 302 -3.25 -8.18 -4.45
N GLY A 303 -2.67 -7.04 -4.07
CA GLY A 303 -3.20 -5.72 -4.41
C GLY A 303 -2.21 -4.60 -4.17
N ALA A 304 -2.72 -3.38 -4.09
CA ALA A 304 -1.97 -2.15 -3.90
C ALA A 304 -1.07 -1.72 -5.08
N GLU A 305 -0.83 -2.58 -6.05
CA GLU A 305 -0.13 -2.31 -7.33
C GLU A 305 -0.72 -3.21 -8.43
N PRO A 306 -0.40 -2.99 -9.72
CA PRO A 306 -0.91 -3.85 -10.78
C PRO A 306 -0.55 -5.31 -10.55
N VAL A 307 -1.58 -6.16 -10.51
CA VAL A 307 -1.41 -7.60 -10.30
C VAL A 307 -1.02 -8.25 -11.61
N ARG A 308 0.05 -9.06 -11.59
CA ARG A 308 0.62 -9.70 -12.76
C ARG A 308 0.40 -11.21 -12.74
N GLU A 309 -0.15 -11.75 -13.82
CA GLU A 309 -0.42 -13.19 -13.95
C GLU A 309 0.87 -14.02 -13.88
N ASP A 310 1.91 -13.59 -14.60
CA ASP A 310 3.20 -14.29 -14.65
C ASP A 310 3.83 -14.44 -13.26
N VAL A 311 3.73 -13.43 -12.40
CA VAL A 311 4.24 -13.48 -11.03
C VAL A 311 3.44 -14.46 -10.17
N MET A 312 2.11 -14.42 -10.27
CA MET A 312 1.26 -15.37 -9.52
C MET A 312 1.51 -16.81 -9.96
N ARG A 313 1.62 -17.04 -11.26
CA ARG A 313 1.87 -18.39 -11.81
C ARG A 313 3.23 -18.91 -11.36
N GLN A 314 4.32 -18.14 -11.52
CA GLN A 314 5.67 -18.54 -11.09
C GLN A 314 5.75 -18.81 -9.59
N PHE A 315 5.05 -18.03 -8.77
CA PHE A 315 4.99 -18.29 -7.33
C PHE A 315 4.24 -19.59 -7.03
N ALA A 316 3.08 -19.81 -7.65
CA ALA A 316 2.31 -21.03 -7.44
C ALA A 316 3.09 -22.28 -7.89
N GLU A 317 3.68 -22.28 -9.09
CA GLU A 317 4.50 -23.38 -9.61
C GLU A 317 5.65 -23.73 -8.64
N LYS A 318 6.32 -22.72 -8.09
CA LYS A 318 7.42 -22.92 -7.15
C LYS A 318 6.99 -23.52 -5.83
N PHE A 319 5.84 -23.11 -5.29
CA PHE A 319 5.40 -23.49 -3.95
C PHE A 319 4.27 -24.53 -3.92
N GLU A 320 3.83 -25.03 -5.09
CA GLU A 320 2.90 -26.16 -5.21
C GLU A 320 3.38 -27.42 -4.45
N PRO A 321 4.66 -27.82 -4.54
CA PRO A 321 5.16 -28.98 -3.79
C PRO A 321 5.03 -28.85 -2.27
N TYR A 322 4.87 -27.61 -1.79
CA TYR A 322 4.73 -27.27 -0.36
C TYR A 322 3.28 -26.95 0.01
N GLY A 323 2.30 -27.28 -0.85
CA GLY A 323 0.87 -27.18 -0.57
C GLY A 323 0.21 -25.85 -0.92
N PHE A 324 0.89 -24.93 -1.63
CA PHE A 324 0.28 -23.71 -2.15
C PHE A 324 -0.42 -23.99 -3.48
N GLU A 325 -1.67 -23.58 -3.61
CA GLU A 325 -2.45 -23.76 -4.83
C GLU A 325 -2.69 -22.39 -5.52
N TYR A 326 -2.56 -22.30 -6.84
CA TYR A 326 -2.81 -21.07 -7.63
C TYR A 326 -4.18 -20.43 -7.33
N LYS A 327 -5.23 -21.23 -7.11
CA LYS A 327 -6.58 -20.75 -6.78
C LYS A 327 -6.67 -19.99 -5.44
N ARG A 328 -5.62 -20.02 -4.62
CA ARG A 328 -5.56 -19.29 -3.34
C ARG A 328 -5.28 -17.80 -3.52
N PHE A 329 -4.76 -17.41 -4.68
CA PHE A 329 -4.60 -15.99 -4.96
C PHE A 329 -5.93 -15.25 -4.95
N TYR A 330 -5.91 -14.10 -4.33
CA TYR A 330 -7.05 -13.22 -4.16
C TYR A 330 -6.69 -11.80 -4.62
N PRO A 331 -6.68 -11.55 -5.94
CA PRO A 331 -6.51 -10.20 -6.44
C PRO A 331 -7.62 -9.27 -5.92
N CYS A 332 -7.23 -8.08 -5.47
CA CYS A 332 -8.16 -7.11 -4.91
C CYS A 332 -7.72 -5.68 -5.24
N TYR A 333 -8.68 -4.76 -5.19
CA TYR A 333 -8.44 -3.34 -5.39
C TYR A 333 -8.95 -2.54 -4.20
N GLY A 334 -8.24 -1.45 -3.89
CA GLY A 334 -8.60 -0.51 -2.84
C GLY A 334 -7.58 0.58 -2.66
N MET A 335 -7.90 1.55 -1.83
CA MET A 335 -7.08 2.73 -1.58
C MET A 335 -7.41 3.34 -0.21
N ALA A 336 -6.51 4.18 0.30
CA ALA A 336 -6.71 4.83 1.60
C ALA A 336 -7.96 5.73 1.64
N GLU A 337 -8.29 6.37 0.51
CA GLU A 337 -9.47 7.24 0.38
C GLU A 337 -10.80 6.48 0.53
N THR A 338 -10.77 5.15 0.38
CA THR A 338 -11.91 4.24 0.66
C THR A 338 -11.61 3.35 1.88
N THR A 339 -10.82 3.82 2.82
CA THR A 339 -10.32 3.10 4.00
C THR A 339 -9.36 1.98 3.63
N LEU A 340 -9.76 0.97 2.83
CA LEU A 340 -8.88 -0.03 2.24
C LEU A 340 -9.53 -0.71 1.03
N ILE A 341 -10.33 -1.79 1.21
CA ILE A 341 -10.83 -2.63 0.12
C ILE A 341 -12.07 -2.04 -0.55
N VAL A 342 -12.17 -2.23 -1.86
CA VAL A 342 -13.32 -1.86 -2.71
C VAL A 342 -13.82 -3.08 -3.48
N THR A 343 -12.93 -3.82 -4.16
CA THR A 343 -13.29 -5.02 -4.89
C THR A 343 -12.41 -6.19 -4.49
N GLY A 344 -12.94 -7.39 -4.61
CA GLY A 344 -12.22 -8.60 -4.29
C GLY A 344 -12.76 -9.84 -4.99
N GLY A 345 -11.92 -10.86 -5.09
CA GLY A 345 -12.23 -12.11 -5.76
C GLY A 345 -13.15 -13.04 -4.95
N ASP A 346 -13.16 -14.29 -5.32
CA ASP A 346 -13.78 -15.39 -4.55
C ASP A 346 -12.68 -16.39 -4.18
N HIS A 347 -12.33 -16.48 -2.90
CA HIS A 347 -11.24 -17.36 -2.43
C HIS A 347 -11.48 -18.86 -2.72
N LYS A 348 -12.67 -19.25 -3.17
CA LYS A 348 -13.00 -20.62 -3.60
C LYS A 348 -12.75 -20.86 -5.09
N LYS A 349 -12.53 -19.80 -5.85
CA LYS A 349 -12.30 -19.84 -7.30
C LYS A 349 -10.90 -19.35 -7.63
N PRO A 350 -10.31 -19.80 -8.75
CA PRO A 350 -9.07 -19.24 -9.21
C PRO A 350 -9.25 -17.74 -9.59
N PRO A 351 -8.17 -16.95 -9.55
CA PRO A 351 -8.18 -15.57 -10.05
C PRO A 351 -8.71 -15.49 -11.49
N VAL A 352 -9.46 -14.45 -11.77
CA VAL A 352 -9.92 -14.17 -13.14
C VAL A 352 -8.78 -13.56 -13.94
N VAL A 353 -8.39 -14.24 -15.02
CA VAL A 353 -7.37 -13.76 -15.97
C VAL A 353 -7.98 -13.82 -17.38
N ARG A 354 -7.93 -12.70 -18.10
CA ARG A 354 -8.54 -12.61 -19.44
C ARG A 354 -7.61 -11.92 -20.45
N PRO A 355 -7.61 -12.40 -21.71
CA PRO A 355 -6.87 -11.76 -22.78
C PRO A 355 -7.67 -10.60 -23.40
N PHE A 356 -7.00 -9.46 -23.57
CA PHE A 356 -7.52 -8.28 -24.25
C PHE A 356 -6.51 -7.79 -25.28
N ASP A 357 -7.00 -7.13 -26.34
CA ASP A 357 -6.13 -6.53 -27.35
C ASP A 357 -5.34 -5.35 -26.75
N LYS A 358 -4.02 -5.45 -26.77
CA LYS A 358 -3.12 -4.42 -26.19
C LYS A 358 -3.20 -3.09 -26.91
N ASN A 359 -3.49 -3.08 -28.21
CA ASN A 359 -3.57 -1.88 -29.03
C ASN A 359 -4.88 -1.11 -28.76
N GLU A 360 -5.97 -1.85 -28.57
CA GLU A 360 -7.26 -1.26 -28.22
C GLU A 360 -7.27 -0.68 -26.80
N ILE A 361 -6.62 -1.37 -25.83
CA ILE A 361 -6.45 -0.86 -24.46
C ILE A 361 -5.77 0.51 -24.45
N VAL A 362 -4.78 0.71 -25.31
CA VAL A 362 -4.07 1.99 -25.45
C VAL A 362 -4.99 3.09 -25.99
N GLN A 363 -6.01 2.73 -26.78
CA GLN A 363 -7.04 3.62 -27.30
C GLN A 363 -8.25 3.78 -26.36
N HIS A 364 -8.13 3.29 -25.12
CA HIS A 364 -9.19 3.26 -24.12
C HIS A 364 -10.43 2.45 -24.54
N ALA A 365 -10.25 1.45 -25.43
CA ALA A 365 -11.26 0.49 -25.81
C ALA A 365 -10.95 -0.89 -25.22
N VAL A 366 -12.00 -1.65 -24.92
CA VAL A 366 -11.90 -3.00 -24.36
C VAL A 366 -12.35 -4.01 -25.40
N VAL A 367 -11.40 -4.69 -25.99
CA VAL A 367 -11.66 -5.74 -26.99
C VAL A 367 -11.04 -7.03 -26.49
N ARG A 368 -11.87 -8.07 -26.32
CA ARG A 368 -11.38 -9.42 -25.98
C ARG A 368 -10.84 -10.09 -27.22
N VAL A 369 -9.76 -10.81 -27.04
CA VAL A 369 -9.12 -11.61 -28.09
C VAL A 369 -8.91 -13.04 -27.59
N ASP A 370 -8.50 -13.93 -28.45
CA ASP A 370 -8.07 -15.27 -28.04
C ASP A 370 -6.71 -15.20 -27.35
N LYS A 371 -6.44 -16.14 -26.44
CA LYS A 371 -5.19 -16.19 -25.68
C LYS A 371 -3.94 -16.26 -26.58
N ASP A 372 -4.08 -16.91 -27.72
CA ASP A 372 -3.00 -17.12 -28.68
C ASP A 372 -2.90 -15.99 -29.73
N ASP A 373 -3.71 -14.94 -29.61
CA ASP A 373 -3.62 -13.76 -30.47
C ASP A 373 -2.29 -13.03 -30.22
N PRO A 374 -1.54 -12.63 -31.27
CA PRO A 374 -0.27 -11.93 -31.14
C PRO A 374 -0.38 -10.56 -30.42
N HIS A 375 -1.58 -10.00 -30.34
CA HIS A 375 -1.88 -8.76 -29.64
C HIS A 375 -2.49 -9.00 -28.26
N ALA A 376 -2.63 -10.26 -27.82
CA ALA A 376 -3.21 -10.59 -26.53
C ALA A 376 -2.35 -10.07 -25.36
N LYS A 377 -2.97 -9.29 -24.49
CA LYS A 377 -2.44 -8.90 -23.18
C LYS A 377 -3.29 -9.55 -22.10
N MET A 378 -2.65 -10.41 -21.29
CA MET A 378 -3.30 -11.05 -20.16
C MET A 378 -3.47 -10.04 -19.02
N LEU A 379 -4.70 -9.71 -18.65
CA LEU A 379 -5.01 -8.86 -17.51
C LEU A 379 -5.63 -9.69 -16.38
N VAL A 380 -5.25 -9.33 -15.15
CA VAL A 380 -5.80 -9.94 -13.94
C VAL A 380 -6.94 -9.07 -13.44
N GLY A 381 -8.10 -9.68 -13.23
CA GLY A 381 -9.24 -9.03 -12.56
C GLY A 381 -8.96 -8.85 -11.08
N CYS A 382 -9.40 -7.73 -10.55
CA CYS A 382 -9.26 -7.36 -9.14
C CYS A 382 -10.55 -7.64 -8.34
N GLY A 383 -11.36 -8.58 -8.83
CA GLY A 383 -12.59 -9.02 -8.18
C GLY A 383 -13.83 -8.22 -8.56
N ALA A 384 -14.94 -8.72 -8.05
CA ALA A 384 -16.24 -8.06 -8.17
C ALA A 384 -16.42 -6.97 -7.10
N VAL A 385 -17.38 -6.10 -7.33
CA VAL A 385 -17.84 -5.13 -6.33
C VAL A 385 -18.42 -5.88 -5.12
N ILE A 386 -18.06 -5.45 -3.92
CA ILE A 386 -18.47 -6.11 -2.68
C ILE A 386 -19.71 -5.40 -2.12
N ASP A 387 -20.81 -6.14 -1.95
CA ASP A 387 -22.06 -5.74 -1.25
C ASP A 387 -22.60 -4.33 -1.57
N GLU A 388 -22.54 -3.44 -0.56
CA GLU A 388 -23.13 -2.09 -0.58
C GLU A 388 -22.28 -1.07 -1.35
N GLU A 389 -21.19 -1.51 -1.96
CA GLU A 389 -20.34 -0.64 -2.76
C GLU A 389 -20.90 -0.45 -4.18
N GLU A 390 -20.69 0.71 -4.72
CA GLU A 390 -20.95 1.01 -6.12
C GLU A 390 -19.67 1.47 -6.79
N VAL A 391 -19.29 0.77 -7.83
CA VAL A 391 -18.13 1.13 -8.66
C VAL A 391 -18.59 1.44 -10.07
N LEU A 392 -18.24 2.62 -10.56
CA LEU A 392 -18.55 3.08 -11.90
C LEU A 392 -17.27 3.40 -12.66
N ILE A 393 -17.29 3.14 -13.95
CA ILE A 393 -16.27 3.59 -14.89
C ILE A 393 -16.78 4.88 -15.52
N VAL A 394 -16.05 5.97 -15.35
CA VAL A 394 -16.50 7.32 -15.67
C VAL A 394 -15.48 8.04 -16.55
N HIS A 395 -15.95 8.75 -17.57
CA HIS A 395 -15.08 9.61 -18.37
C HIS A 395 -14.54 10.76 -17.49
N PRO A 396 -13.21 10.92 -17.36
CA PRO A 396 -12.63 11.80 -16.35
C PRO A 396 -12.96 13.29 -16.51
N GLU A 397 -13.21 13.74 -17.75
CA GLU A 397 -13.53 15.15 -18.06
C GLU A 397 -15.04 15.41 -18.12
N THR A 398 -15.79 14.58 -18.88
CA THR A 398 -17.23 14.79 -19.07
C THR A 398 -18.07 14.34 -17.89
N ARG A 399 -17.50 13.53 -17.00
CA ARG A 399 -18.14 12.93 -15.81
C ARG A 399 -19.35 12.07 -16.13
N ARG A 400 -19.38 11.48 -17.35
CA ARG A 400 -20.43 10.56 -17.76
C ARG A 400 -20.00 9.13 -17.52
N PRO A 401 -20.88 8.26 -17.00
CA PRO A 401 -20.61 6.82 -16.96
C PRO A 401 -20.28 6.29 -18.35
N LEU A 402 -19.33 5.39 -18.42
CA LEU A 402 -18.92 4.72 -19.64
C LEU A 402 -19.47 3.29 -19.69
N PRO A 403 -19.74 2.75 -20.87
CA PRO A 403 -20.10 1.34 -21.04
C PRO A 403 -18.88 0.42 -20.78
N ASP A 404 -19.15 -0.88 -20.60
CA ASP A 404 -18.15 -1.89 -20.25
C ASP A 404 -17.04 -2.09 -21.29
N ASP A 405 -17.25 -1.64 -22.54
CA ASP A 405 -16.25 -1.68 -23.60
C ASP A 405 -15.29 -0.48 -23.62
N LYS A 406 -15.31 0.36 -22.59
CA LYS A 406 -14.47 1.55 -22.47
C LYS A 406 -13.68 1.59 -21.15
N ILE A 407 -12.47 2.13 -21.24
CA ILE A 407 -11.62 2.43 -20.10
C ILE A 407 -11.88 3.87 -19.64
N GLY A 408 -12.10 4.04 -18.34
CA GLY A 408 -12.31 5.33 -17.70
C GLY A 408 -11.78 5.38 -16.28
N GLU A 409 -12.02 6.48 -15.62
CA GLU A 409 -11.66 6.64 -14.20
C GLU A 409 -12.61 5.83 -13.32
N ILE A 410 -12.06 5.11 -12.36
CA ILE A 410 -12.82 4.31 -11.38
C ILE A 410 -13.38 5.26 -10.33
N TRP A 411 -14.72 5.34 -10.24
CA TRP A 411 -15.44 6.13 -9.25
C TRP A 411 -16.15 5.22 -8.27
N ILE A 412 -16.13 5.58 -6.97
CA ILE A 412 -16.57 4.71 -5.87
C ILE A 412 -17.55 5.45 -4.98
N ASN A 413 -18.70 4.82 -4.70
CA ASN A 413 -19.62 5.21 -3.64
C ASN A 413 -19.71 4.05 -2.64
N SER A 414 -19.37 4.30 -1.39
CA SER A 414 -19.26 3.27 -0.36
C SER A 414 -19.34 3.89 1.04
N PRO A 415 -19.90 3.19 2.04
CA PRO A 415 -19.79 3.57 3.43
C PRO A 415 -18.34 3.63 3.95
N SER A 416 -17.40 2.99 3.24
CA SER A 416 -15.98 2.98 3.55
C SER A 416 -15.24 4.24 3.04
N CYS A 417 -15.87 5.07 2.21
CA CYS A 417 -15.27 6.31 1.71
C CYS A 417 -14.97 7.27 2.85
N GLY A 418 -13.72 7.75 2.93
CA GLY A 418 -13.28 8.69 3.95
C GLY A 418 -14.03 10.02 3.88
N ALA A 419 -13.95 10.82 4.95
CA ALA A 419 -14.64 12.11 5.06
C ALA A 419 -13.98 13.23 4.23
N GLY A 420 -12.79 12.97 3.66
CA GLY A 420 -12.04 13.95 2.86
C GLY A 420 -10.57 14.03 3.26
N TYR A 421 -9.87 15.03 2.73
CA TYR A 421 -8.49 15.33 3.13
C TYR A 421 -8.46 16.39 4.23
N TRP A 422 -7.66 16.13 5.25
CA TRP A 422 -7.49 17.04 6.38
C TRP A 422 -7.04 18.44 5.92
N LYS A 423 -7.84 19.46 6.25
CA LYS A 423 -7.60 20.88 5.87
C LYS A 423 -7.34 21.14 4.38
N ARG A 424 -7.91 20.32 3.50
CA ARG A 424 -7.81 20.44 2.04
C ARG A 424 -9.20 20.48 1.43
N GLU A 425 -9.93 21.57 1.60
CA GLU A 425 -11.34 21.66 1.17
C GLU A 425 -11.49 21.49 -0.35
N GLN A 426 -10.65 22.16 -1.13
CA GLN A 426 -10.71 22.06 -2.58
C GLN A 426 -10.48 20.62 -3.06
N GLU A 427 -9.37 19.99 -2.63
CA GLU A 427 -9.07 18.61 -3.03
C GLU A 427 -10.10 17.62 -2.48
N THR A 428 -10.71 17.91 -1.31
CA THR A 428 -11.81 17.12 -0.78
C THR A 428 -13.03 17.17 -1.69
N ASN A 429 -13.41 18.36 -2.13
CA ASN A 429 -14.55 18.53 -3.05
C ASN A 429 -14.29 17.87 -4.41
N GLU A 430 -13.07 17.99 -4.94
CA GLU A 430 -12.68 17.38 -6.21
C GLU A 430 -12.62 15.83 -6.15
N THR A 431 -12.15 15.27 -5.04
CA THR A 431 -11.90 13.83 -4.90
C THR A 431 -13.05 13.08 -4.25
N PHE A 432 -13.60 13.58 -3.12
CA PHE A 432 -14.58 12.84 -2.31
C PHE A 432 -16.03 13.25 -2.56
N LYS A 433 -16.27 14.37 -3.25
CA LYS A 433 -17.62 14.89 -3.50
C LYS A 433 -17.92 15.02 -4.98
N ALA A 434 -17.35 14.14 -5.79
CA ALA A 434 -17.59 14.14 -7.22
C ALA A 434 -19.04 13.73 -7.55
N ARG A 435 -19.61 14.36 -8.59
CA ARG A 435 -20.95 14.07 -9.09
C ARG A 435 -20.91 13.75 -10.57
N LEU A 436 -21.76 12.85 -10.99
CA LEU A 436 -21.94 12.49 -12.39
C LEU A 436 -22.56 13.65 -13.19
N ASN A 437 -22.49 13.55 -14.48
CA ASN A 437 -23.17 14.43 -15.43
C ASN A 437 -23.93 13.59 -16.48
N PRO A 438 -25.28 13.52 -16.44
CA PRO A 438 -26.17 14.17 -15.47
C PRO A 438 -26.02 13.64 -14.04
N ASP A 439 -26.32 14.51 -13.06
CA ASP A 439 -26.27 14.17 -11.64
C ASP A 439 -27.35 13.15 -11.28
N ASN A 440 -26.99 12.06 -10.63
CA ASN A 440 -27.89 11.00 -10.12
C ASN A 440 -28.21 11.15 -8.62
N GLY A 441 -27.84 12.25 -7.99
CA GLY A 441 -28.05 12.53 -6.57
C GLY A 441 -27.03 11.88 -5.62
N LYS A 442 -26.11 11.05 -6.14
CA LYS A 442 -25.06 10.40 -5.35
C LYS A 442 -23.74 11.16 -5.42
N ILE A 443 -22.89 10.92 -4.41
CA ILE A 443 -21.53 11.45 -4.31
C ILE A 443 -20.55 10.28 -4.48
N TYR A 444 -19.47 10.51 -5.22
CA TYR A 444 -18.46 9.51 -5.49
C TYR A 444 -17.06 9.98 -5.10
N VAL A 445 -16.24 9.04 -4.68
CA VAL A 445 -14.78 9.23 -4.60
C VAL A 445 -14.17 8.97 -5.97
N ARG A 446 -13.38 9.92 -6.47
CA ARG A 446 -12.55 9.76 -7.66
C ARG A 446 -11.24 9.11 -7.29
N SER A 447 -10.97 7.92 -7.79
CA SER A 447 -9.75 7.20 -7.45
C SER A 447 -8.49 7.77 -8.11
N GLY A 448 -8.65 8.37 -9.28
CA GLY A 448 -7.55 8.73 -10.17
C GLY A 448 -6.90 7.50 -10.83
N ASP A 449 -7.43 6.31 -10.62
CA ASP A 449 -7.02 5.09 -11.29
C ASP A 449 -7.95 4.82 -12.50
N LEU A 450 -7.39 4.27 -13.57
CA LEU A 450 -8.09 3.89 -14.78
C LEU A 450 -8.40 2.41 -14.77
N GLY A 451 -9.58 2.04 -15.27
CA GLY A 451 -10.00 0.66 -15.37
C GLY A 451 -11.27 0.49 -16.20
N PHE A 452 -11.77 -0.73 -16.22
CA PHE A 452 -13.02 -1.09 -16.87
C PHE A 452 -13.67 -2.27 -16.13
N MET A 453 -14.97 -2.44 -16.34
CA MET A 453 -15.70 -3.62 -15.90
C MET A 453 -15.81 -4.61 -17.03
N ASP A 454 -15.62 -5.89 -16.74
CA ASP A 454 -15.84 -6.96 -17.69
C ASP A 454 -16.52 -8.16 -17.04
N ARG A 455 -17.82 -8.39 -17.35
CA ARG A 455 -18.67 -9.45 -16.76
C ARG A 455 -18.64 -9.41 -15.22
N GLY A 456 -18.79 -8.22 -14.64
CA GLY A 456 -18.83 -8.02 -13.19
C GLY A 456 -17.48 -8.04 -12.48
N GLU A 457 -16.36 -8.14 -13.22
CA GLU A 457 -14.99 -8.12 -12.71
C GLU A 457 -14.33 -6.78 -13.03
N LEU A 458 -13.67 -6.17 -12.04
CA LEU A 458 -12.91 -4.93 -12.24
C LEU A 458 -11.51 -5.24 -12.74
N PHE A 459 -11.10 -4.57 -13.84
CA PHE A 459 -9.74 -4.60 -14.36
C PHE A 459 -9.11 -3.21 -14.23
N VAL A 460 -8.01 -3.11 -13.47
CA VAL A 460 -7.27 -1.86 -13.27
C VAL A 460 -6.15 -1.78 -14.30
N THR A 461 -6.14 -0.73 -15.13
CA THR A 461 -5.16 -0.58 -16.22
C THR A 461 -4.02 0.37 -15.88
N GLY A 462 -4.20 1.30 -14.95
CA GLY A 462 -3.13 2.23 -14.55
C GLY A 462 -3.65 3.47 -13.82
N ARG A 463 -2.80 4.49 -13.70
CA ARG A 463 -3.15 5.79 -13.10
C ARG A 463 -3.31 6.88 -14.13
N LEU A 464 -4.36 7.66 -14.02
CA LEU A 464 -4.65 8.78 -14.92
C LEU A 464 -3.48 9.79 -14.99
N LYS A 465 -2.88 10.14 -13.84
CA LYS A 465 -1.77 11.10 -13.75
C LYS A 465 -0.41 10.54 -14.14
N ASP A 466 -0.25 9.23 -14.17
CA ASP A 466 1.01 8.56 -14.51
C ASP A 466 1.06 8.21 -16.01
N MET A 467 -0.04 8.34 -16.72
CA MET A 467 -0.10 7.98 -18.15
C MET A 467 0.91 8.78 -18.97
N ILE A 468 1.65 8.09 -19.80
CA ILE A 468 2.61 8.66 -20.73
C ILE A 468 1.89 8.91 -22.04
N ILE A 469 1.77 10.18 -22.44
CA ILE A 469 1.14 10.56 -23.71
C ILE A 469 2.23 11.04 -24.65
N VAL A 470 2.62 10.20 -25.59
CA VAL A 470 3.63 10.54 -26.60
C VAL A 470 3.02 10.43 -28.01
N ARG A 471 3.16 11.48 -28.79
CA ARG A 471 2.59 11.57 -30.17
C ARG A 471 1.07 11.32 -30.22
N GLY A 472 0.34 11.72 -29.17
CA GLY A 472 -1.11 11.54 -29.06
C GLY A 472 -1.56 10.12 -28.70
N VAL A 473 -0.64 9.22 -28.36
CA VAL A 473 -0.95 7.85 -27.98
C VAL A 473 -0.66 7.65 -26.48
N ASN A 474 -1.64 7.09 -25.78
CA ASN A 474 -1.51 6.77 -24.37
C ASN A 474 -0.63 5.52 -24.16
N ARG A 475 0.25 5.55 -23.17
CA ARG A 475 1.07 4.41 -22.77
C ARG A 475 1.04 4.28 -21.26
N TYR A 476 0.87 3.07 -20.77
CA TYR A 476 0.89 2.78 -19.36
C TYR A 476 2.36 2.55 -18.91
N PRO A 477 2.88 3.34 -17.96
CA PRO A 477 4.27 3.22 -17.50
C PRO A 477 4.65 1.80 -17.09
N GLN A 478 3.75 1.10 -16.39
CA GLN A 478 4.02 -0.25 -15.90
C GLN A 478 4.23 -1.29 -17.02
N ASP A 479 3.65 -1.08 -18.20
CA ASP A 479 3.87 -1.96 -19.34
C ASP A 479 5.29 -1.80 -19.87
N ILE A 480 5.73 -0.55 -20.02
CA ILE A 480 7.11 -0.21 -20.42
C ILE A 480 8.09 -0.73 -19.37
N GLU A 481 7.80 -0.50 -18.07
CA GLU A 481 8.63 -0.97 -16.97
C GLU A 481 8.77 -2.49 -16.96
N GLY A 482 7.67 -3.23 -17.21
CA GLY A 482 7.67 -4.68 -17.32
C GLY A 482 8.56 -5.19 -18.47
N THR A 483 8.51 -4.54 -19.63
CA THR A 483 9.40 -4.84 -20.78
C THR A 483 10.86 -4.59 -20.43
N VAL A 484 11.18 -3.47 -19.78
CA VAL A 484 12.55 -3.11 -19.36
C VAL A 484 13.10 -4.12 -18.35
N GLU A 485 12.29 -4.57 -17.42
CA GLU A 485 12.72 -5.54 -16.39
C GLU A 485 13.04 -6.92 -16.94
N GLN A 486 12.49 -7.27 -18.09
CA GLN A 486 12.64 -8.59 -18.72
C GLN A 486 13.64 -8.60 -19.89
N CYS A 487 14.06 -7.44 -20.39
CA CYS A 487 14.83 -7.35 -21.62
C CYS A 487 16.29 -7.81 -21.51
N HIS A 488 16.86 -7.90 -20.31
CA HIS A 488 18.25 -8.28 -20.11
C HIS A 488 18.48 -8.91 -18.72
N SER A 489 19.41 -9.85 -18.61
CA SER A 489 19.72 -10.55 -17.34
C SER A 489 20.27 -9.66 -16.24
N LEU A 490 20.85 -8.51 -16.57
CA LEU A 490 21.38 -7.53 -15.63
C LEU A 490 20.32 -6.55 -15.11
N THR A 491 19.15 -6.47 -15.74
CA THR A 491 18.05 -5.60 -15.29
C THR A 491 17.38 -6.20 -14.06
N ARG A 492 17.05 -5.33 -13.10
CA ARG A 492 16.44 -5.78 -11.84
C ARG A 492 14.93 -5.81 -11.93
N SER A 493 14.31 -6.93 -11.55
CA SER A 493 12.85 -7.03 -11.42
C SER A 493 12.32 -6.03 -10.38
N GLY A 494 11.23 -5.33 -10.70
CA GLY A 494 10.69 -4.23 -9.89
C GLY A 494 11.64 -3.03 -9.80
N GLY A 495 12.62 -2.92 -10.68
CA GLY A 495 13.66 -1.89 -10.70
C GLY A 495 13.60 -0.95 -11.90
N ALA A 496 12.44 -0.79 -12.55
CA ALA A 496 12.27 0.16 -13.62
C ALA A 496 11.33 1.31 -13.25
N ALA A 497 11.50 2.46 -13.90
CA ALA A 497 10.57 3.58 -13.85
C ALA A 497 10.52 4.28 -15.21
N ALA A 498 9.33 4.34 -15.81
CA ALA A 498 9.08 5.02 -17.07
C ALA A 498 8.22 6.27 -16.84
N PHE A 499 8.60 7.38 -17.45
CA PHE A 499 7.85 8.64 -17.33
C PHE A 499 8.11 9.57 -18.52
N ALA A 500 7.16 10.49 -18.76
CA ALA A 500 7.30 11.50 -19.79
C ALA A 500 7.88 12.81 -19.22
N VAL A 501 8.71 13.48 -20.02
CA VAL A 501 9.25 14.80 -19.75
C VAL A 501 8.93 15.74 -20.91
N SER A 502 8.21 16.83 -20.61
CA SER A 502 7.87 17.84 -21.62
C SER A 502 9.05 18.76 -21.90
N ARG A 503 9.57 18.75 -23.13
CA ARG A 503 10.60 19.68 -23.61
C ARG A 503 10.36 20.05 -25.07
N TRP A 504 10.55 21.32 -25.43
CA TRP A 504 10.37 21.84 -26.78
C TRP A 504 9.02 21.46 -27.42
N ASP A 505 7.93 21.65 -26.64
CA ASP A 505 6.54 21.33 -27.03
C ASP A 505 6.30 19.87 -27.43
N ARG A 506 7.15 18.97 -26.92
CA ARG A 506 7.03 17.52 -27.11
C ARG A 506 7.26 16.77 -25.81
N GLU A 507 6.53 15.67 -25.69
CA GLU A 507 6.77 14.70 -24.64
C GLU A 507 7.87 13.72 -25.04
N HIS A 508 8.79 13.45 -24.11
CA HIS A 508 9.94 12.57 -24.29
C HIS A 508 9.85 11.42 -23.28
N LEU A 509 9.98 10.18 -23.75
CA LEU A 509 10.04 9.01 -22.89
C LEU A 509 11.42 8.90 -22.24
N VAL A 510 11.43 8.90 -20.90
CA VAL A 510 12.61 8.65 -20.08
C VAL A 510 12.44 7.37 -19.28
N ILE A 511 13.44 6.52 -19.28
CA ILE A 511 13.46 5.24 -18.57
C ILE A 511 14.61 5.23 -17.56
N TYR A 512 14.29 4.91 -16.30
CA TYR A 512 15.26 4.52 -15.29
C TYR A 512 15.26 3.02 -15.15
N CYS A 513 16.44 2.41 -15.03
CA CYS A 513 16.59 0.99 -14.80
C CYS A 513 17.64 0.71 -13.74
N GLU A 514 17.28 0.00 -12.68
CA GLU A 514 18.20 -0.52 -11.68
C GLU A 514 18.93 -1.74 -12.20
N ILE A 515 20.23 -1.81 -11.97
CA ILE A 515 21.06 -2.97 -12.28
C ILE A 515 21.14 -3.88 -11.07
N GLU A 516 21.01 -5.20 -11.29
CA GLU A 516 21.05 -6.19 -10.21
C GLU A 516 22.40 -6.13 -9.48
N ARG A 517 22.35 -6.21 -8.15
CA ARG A 517 23.53 -6.00 -7.29
C ARG A 517 24.59 -7.06 -7.46
N SER A 518 24.20 -8.31 -7.71
CA SER A 518 25.07 -9.46 -7.94
C SER A 518 25.90 -9.31 -9.22
N GLU A 519 25.39 -8.57 -10.21
CA GLU A 519 25.97 -8.42 -11.55
C GLU A 519 26.79 -7.13 -11.71
N ARG A 520 27.05 -6.41 -10.60
CA ARG A 520 27.68 -5.10 -10.62
C ARG A 520 29.08 -5.09 -11.23
N GLY A 521 29.81 -6.21 -11.18
CA GLY A 521 31.13 -6.34 -11.78
C GLY A 521 31.09 -6.43 -13.30
N LYS A 522 29.99 -6.90 -13.89
CA LYS A 522 29.82 -7.06 -15.33
C LYS A 522 29.32 -5.79 -16.03
N ILE A 523 28.66 -4.90 -15.30
CA ILE A 523 27.97 -3.74 -15.90
C ILE A 523 28.92 -2.76 -16.59
N GLU A 524 30.18 -2.66 -16.16
CA GLU A 524 31.13 -1.76 -16.80
C GLU A 524 31.47 -2.17 -18.24
N SER A 525 31.52 -3.48 -18.54
CA SER A 525 31.64 -4.01 -19.90
C SER A 525 30.30 -3.99 -20.66
N ASP A 526 29.18 -4.27 -19.99
CA ASP A 526 27.92 -4.63 -20.64
C ASP A 526 26.90 -3.47 -20.63
N LYS A 527 27.24 -2.29 -20.08
CA LYS A 527 26.30 -1.14 -20.00
C LYS A 527 25.73 -0.71 -21.35
N HIS A 528 26.50 -0.88 -22.43
CA HIS A 528 26.05 -0.56 -23.78
C HIS A 528 24.99 -1.58 -24.22
N ASP A 529 25.24 -2.86 -24.00
CA ASP A 529 24.34 -3.94 -24.40
C ASP A 529 23.01 -3.86 -23.65
N VAL A 530 23.04 -3.53 -22.34
CA VAL A 530 21.82 -3.27 -21.55
C VAL A 530 21.01 -2.10 -22.13
N ILE A 531 21.67 -0.99 -22.49
CA ILE A 531 20.99 0.17 -23.08
C ILE A 531 20.36 -0.19 -24.43
N GLU A 532 21.09 -0.91 -25.28
CA GLU A 532 20.57 -1.34 -26.59
C GLU A 532 19.43 -2.36 -26.44
N ALA A 533 19.52 -3.28 -25.49
CA ALA A 533 18.44 -4.20 -25.17
C ALA A 533 17.17 -3.46 -24.72
N ILE A 534 17.29 -2.48 -23.83
CA ILE A 534 16.15 -1.65 -23.41
C ILE A 534 15.56 -0.89 -24.60
N ARG A 535 16.41 -0.29 -25.44
CA ARG A 535 15.95 0.46 -26.61
C ARG A 535 15.20 -0.40 -27.62
N ALA A 536 15.77 -1.54 -27.96
CA ALA A 536 15.18 -2.47 -28.90
C ALA A 536 13.85 -3.02 -28.35
N SER A 537 13.85 -3.57 -27.14
CA SER A 537 12.65 -4.19 -26.56
C SER A 537 11.52 -3.20 -26.36
N VAL A 538 11.78 -1.98 -25.88
CA VAL A 538 10.74 -0.96 -25.70
C VAL A 538 10.23 -0.45 -27.05
N ASN A 539 11.09 -0.26 -28.04
CA ASN A 539 10.67 0.12 -29.39
C ASN A 539 9.80 -0.97 -30.03
N ASP A 540 10.23 -2.22 -29.95
CA ASP A 540 9.56 -3.34 -30.61
C ASP A 540 8.21 -3.67 -29.98
N GLU A 541 8.11 -3.61 -28.65
CA GLU A 541 6.88 -3.97 -27.93
C GLU A 541 5.87 -2.81 -27.88
N HIS A 542 6.35 -1.55 -27.77
CA HIS A 542 5.49 -0.39 -27.53
C HIS A 542 5.43 0.60 -28.71
N ASP A 543 6.14 0.35 -29.81
CA ASP A 543 6.28 1.28 -30.95
C ASP A 543 6.64 2.70 -30.48
N LEU A 544 7.51 2.77 -29.47
CA LEU A 544 7.92 4.00 -28.80
C LEU A 544 9.38 3.96 -28.40
N PRO A 545 10.30 4.47 -29.23
CA PRO A 545 11.72 4.51 -28.88
C PRO A 545 11.95 5.43 -27.67
N PRO A 546 12.69 4.99 -26.65
CA PRO A 546 13.09 5.86 -25.53
C PRO A 546 13.91 7.05 -26.02
N ASP A 547 13.68 8.23 -25.44
CA ASP A 547 14.48 9.43 -25.66
C ASP A 547 15.69 9.50 -24.73
N ALA A 548 15.56 8.95 -23.52
CA ALA A 548 16.67 8.83 -22.57
C ALA A 548 16.55 7.58 -21.70
N ILE A 549 17.70 7.00 -21.36
CA ILE A 549 17.81 5.86 -20.44
C ILE A 549 18.86 6.20 -19.39
N VAL A 550 18.53 5.95 -18.12
CA VAL A 550 19.42 6.15 -16.98
C VAL A 550 19.56 4.83 -16.23
N LEU A 551 20.73 4.20 -16.33
CA LEU A 551 21.06 3.02 -15.53
C LEU A 551 21.53 3.47 -14.16
N VAL A 552 20.93 2.93 -13.11
CA VAL A 552 21.25 3.28 -11.72
C VAL A 552 21.58 2.03 -10.90
N ARG A 553 22.24 2.21 -9.76
CA ARG A 553 22.50 1.11 -8.83
C ARG A 553 21.19 0.57 -8.26
N ALA A 554 21.19 -0.70 -7.90
CA ALA A 554 20.05 -1.33 -7.21
C ALA A 554 19.61 -0.49 -6.00
N TYR A 555 18.29 -0.39 -5.81
CA TYR A 555 17.63 0.37 -4.74
C TYR A 555 17.81 1.89 -4.81
N SER A 556 18.09 2.43 -5.99
CA SER A 556 18.24 3.88 -6.20
C SER A 556 16.97 4.56 -6.68
N ILE A 557 16.06 3.82 -7.31
CA ILE A 557 14.76 4.35 -7.73
C ILE A 557 13.90 4.65 -6.50
N PRO A 558 13.40 5.89 -6.36
CA PRO A 558 12.51 6.25 -5.26
C PRO A 558 11.26 5.39 -5.24
N LYS A 559 10.95 4.81 -4.07
CA LYS A 559 9.73 4.03 -3.84
C LYS A 559 8.98 4.56 -2.63
N THR A 560 7.68 4.31 -2.60
CA THR A 560 6.85 4.56 -1.42
C THR A 560 7.20 3.60 -0.30
N SER A 561 6.67 3.82 0.89
CA SER A 561 6.81 2.89 2.02
C SER A 561 6.18 1.51 1.76
N SER A 562 5.22 1.45 0.83
CA SER A 562 4.60 0.21 0.36
C SER A 562 5.31 -0.44 -0.83
N GLY A 563 6.47 0.10 -1.27
CA GLY A 563 7.27 -0.47 -2.37
C GLY A 563 6.93 0.05 -3.76
N LYS A 564 5.89 0.87 -3.94
CA LYS A 564 5.48 1.43 -5.24
C LYS A 564 6.51 2.42 -5.77
N VAL A 565 6.80 2.37 -7.07
CA VAL A 565 7.69 3.31 -7.77
C VAL A 565 7.11 4.73 -7.74
N GLN A 566 7.94 5.70 -7.34
CA GLN A 566 7.58 7.12 -7.32
C GLN A 566 8.07 7.80 -8.61
N ARG A 567 7.34 7.62 -9.73
CA ARG A 567 7.70 8.13 -11.06
C ARG A 567 7.90 9.65 -11.07
N HIS A 568 7.04 10.38 -10.35
CA HIS A 568 7.17 11.84 -10.23
C HIS A 568 8.50 12.26 -9.55
N ALA A 569 9.00 11.48 -8.59
CA ALA A 569 10.28 11.74 -7.96
C ALA A 569 11.45 11.45 -8.91
N CYS A 570 11.33 10.38 -9.72
CA CYS A 570 12.29 10.10 -10.79
C CYS A 570 12.29 11.22 -11.83
N LYS A 571 11.13 11.67 -12.29
CA LYS A 571 10.98 12.80 -13.21
C LYS A 571 11.62 14.08 -12.65
N LYS A 572 11.32 14.44 -11.41
CA LYS A 572 11.91 15.61 -10.73
C LYS A 572 13.42 15.50 -10.62
N ASN A 573 13.95 14.33 -10.28
CA ASN A 573 15.40 14.11 -10.22
C ASN A 573 16.05 14.27 -11.59
N PHE A 574 15.46 13.72 -12.65
CA PHE A 574 15.93 13.84 -14.01
C PHE A 574 15.95 15.30 -14.50
N GLU A 575 14.82 16.01 -14.30
CA GLU A 575 14.67 17.41 -14.74
C GLU A 575 15.62 18.37 -14.04
N ASN A 576 15.94 18.12 -12.77
CA ASN A 576 16.82 18.94 -11.94
C ASN A 576 18.26 18.40 -11.85
N ASN A 577 18.56 17.33 -12.57
CA ASN A 577 19.89 16.67 -12.55
C ASN A 577 20.33 16.25 -11.13
N LEU A 578 19.39 15.78 -10.32
CA LEU A 578 19.60 15.35 -8.92
C LEU A 578 19.81 13.84 -8.78
N ASP A 579 20.02 13.14 -9.89
CA ASP A 579 20.17 11.68 -9.90
C ASP A 579 21.40 11.24 -9.12
N LYS A 580 21.16 10.32 -8.19
CA LYS A 580 22.21 9.68 -7.39
C LYS A 580 22.49 8.27 -7.91
N HIS A 581 23.74 7.83 -7.73
CA HIS A 581 24.14 6.46 -8.04
C HIS A 581 23.95 6.05 -9.51
N VAL A 582 24.09 6.99 -10.42
CA VAL A 582 24.05 6.74 -11.86
C VAL A 582 25.26 5.89 -12.27
N ILE A 583 24.99 4.84 -13.06
CA ILE A 583 26.01 3.98 -13.69
C ILE A 583 26.27 4.47 -15.10
N ALA A 584 25.22 4.68 -15.89
CA ALA A 584 25.30 5.17 -17.26
C ALA A 584 24.09 6.02 -17.62
N ARG A 585 24.27 6.91 -18.59
CA ARG A 585 23.20 7.68 -19.23
C ARG A 585 23.31 7.59 -20.73
N TRP A 586 22.18 7.40 -21.38
CA TRP A 586 22.06 7.47 -22.82
C TRP A 586 20.92 8.42 -23.22
N SER A 587 21.05 9.11 -24.35
CA SER A 587 19.94 9.89 -24.93
C SER A 587 20.05 9.93 -26.45
N ALA A 588 18.91 9.94 -27.11
CA ALA A 588 18.76 9.95 -28.58
C ALA A 588 19.33 11.23 -29.25
N GLY A 589 19.58 12.29 -28.48
CA GLY A 589 20.16 13.53 -28.98
C GLY A 589 21.14 14.15 -27.98
N LYS A 590 22.29 14.66 -28.46
CA LYS A 590 23.31 15.30 -27.62
C LYS A 590 22.81 16.46 -26.74
N ASN A 591 21.57 16.93 -26.94
CA ASN A 591 21.02 18.13 -26.30
C ASN A 591 20.03 17.85 -25.15
N LEU A 592 19.52 16.63 -24.99
CA LEU A 592 18.56 16.34 -23.91
C LEU A 592 19.23 16.40 -22.52
N ILE A 593 20.50 16.08 -22.42
CA ILE A 593 21.28 16.03 -21.18
C ILE A 593 22.22 17.25 -21.02
N LYS A 594 22.75 17.82 -22.10
CA LYS A 594 23.82 18.84 -22.03
C LYS A 594 23.37 20.28 -21.70
N ARG A 595 22.11 20.66 -21.84
CA ARG A 595 21.70 22.07 -21.62
C ARG A 595 21.33 22.45 -20.18
N THR A 596 21.30 21.54 -19.25
CA THR A 596 21.07 21.85 -17.83
C THR A 596 22.30 22.51 -17.18
N LEU A 597 23.50 22.27 -17.68
CA LEU A 597 24.74 22.87 -17.17
C LEU A 597 24.93 24.35 -17.58
N LEU A 598 24.34 24.78 -18.70
CA LEU A 598 24.51 26.18 -19.19
C LEU A 598 23.55 27.18 -18.50
N ARG A 599 22.45 26.76 -17.87
CA ARG A 599 21.56 27.67 -17.13
C ARG A 599 22.06 28.01 -15.72
N LEU A 600 22.84 27.11 -15.10
CA LEU A 600 23.44 27.37 -13.79
C LEU A 600 24.65 28.34 -13.86
N SER A 601 25.39 28.36 -14.98
CA SER A 601 26.50 29.30 -15.17
C SER A 601 26.05 30.72 -15.54
N LEU A 602 24.84 30.88 -16.10
CA LEU A 602 24.26 32.19 -16.43
C LEU A 602 23.49 32.83 -15.25
N LEU A 603 23.10 32.05 -14.22
CA LEU A 603 22.50 32.58 -12.99
C LEU A 603 23.54 32.91 -11.91
N GLN A 604 24.80 32.54 -12.09
CA GLN A 604 25.93 32.96 -11.22
C GLN A 604 26.71 34.16 -11.77
N SER A 605 26.32 34.68 -12.94
CA SER A 605 26.93 35.83 -13.57
C SER A 605 25.98 37.03 -13.78
N LEU A 606 24.82 37.02 -13.11
CA LEU A 606 23.93 38.14 -12.86
C LEU A 606 23.70 38.29 -11.34
#